data_7453ab4ef67739ebd44f226482960436
#
_entry.id   7453ab4ef67739ebd44f226482960436
#
_cell.length_a   1.000
_cell.length_b   1.000
_cell.length_c   1.000
_cell.angle_alpha   90.00
_cell.angle_beta   90.00
_cell.angle_gamma   90.00
#
_symmetry.space_group_name_H-M   'P 1'
#
loop_
_entity.id
_entity.type
_entity.pdbx_description
1 polymer ?
#
loop_
_entity_poly.entity_id
_entity_poly.type
_entity_poly.pdbx_seq_one_letter_code
_entity_poly.pdbx_strand_id
1 'polypeptide(L)'
;MLQRRRVLRGMLNGGAVTVALPLLNCFLNGNGNALADGKPMPVRFGTYYWALGMTKAIFVPKKTGANYEITEEMEALRGVQKHFNVLTNFTAYRDNAENLCHHTGWVISRTGIAPMLQQEVPGETLDVTIANQISRTTRFKLLNASAGGDARGTFSYETPTTPNAPEVSPMQFYTRLFGPDFQDPNAKTFTPNPTVMARKSVLSGVIDEIKDLNAKVGADDRARIDQYFTGLRHLEKQFDQQLTKPEPIAACVAPKPFKEDAKVGNESTIVAARHDMLTQLMVMAIACDQTRVFNMSYNGRGSNTTKLGYEKPHHTTTHEEPVDTQLGYQPNCSWFTRRCMESLATYIKAFADQKEGDGSLLDNVFIMANSDHGYARIHSLDGMAMFTFGKAGGKVKSGLHIDGGGTAVTRLGYTSMRVMGLDTPQWGTKSNTTSKEVGELLV
;
A
#
# COMPACT_ATOMS: atom_id res chain seq x y z
N MET A 1 15.01 -33.80 15.98
CA MET A 1 14.86 -33.02 14.74
C MET A 1 13.95 -33.76 13.79
N LEU A 2 12.73 -33.27 13.56
CA LEU A 2 11.79 -33.82 12.59
C LEU A 2 12.28 -33.48 11.19
N GLN A 3 12.46 -34.51 10.34
CA GLN A 3 13.00 -34.31 8.99
C GLN A 3 12.13 -33.41 8.12
N ARG A 4 12.78 -32.56 7.33
CA ARG A 4 12.30 -31.40 6.52
C ARG A 4 11.30 -31.68 5.39
N ARG A 5 10.76 -32.90 5.26
CA ARG A 5 9.76 -33.28 4.27
C ARG A 5 8.82 -34.31 4.85
N ARG A 6 7.84 -33.91 5.62
CA ARG A 6 6.70 -34.79 5.87
C ARG A 6 5.60 -34.47 4.86
N VAL A 7 5.70 -35.21 3.78
CA VAL A 7 4.62 -35.40 2.83
C VAL A 7 3.91 -36.67 3.33
N LEU A 8 2.63 -36.56 3.65
CA LEU A 8 1.81 -37.75 3.86
C LEU A 8 1.59 -38.36 2.49
N ARG A 9 2.22 -39.51 2.26
CA ARG A 9 2.00 -40.33 1.06
C ARG A 9 0.95 -41.36 1.38
N GLY A 10 -0.18 -41.28 0.73
CA GLY A 10 -1.22 -42.31 0.75
C GLY A 10 -1.47 -42.86 -0.65
N MET A 11 -1.79 -44.11 -0.76
CA MET A 11 -2.31 -44.69 -2.01
C MET A 11 -3.83 -44.75 -1.90
N LEU A 12 -4.52 -44.08 -2.77
CA LEU A 12 -5.96 -44.22 -2.97
C LEU A 12 -6.20 -44.68 -4.40
N ASN A 13 -6.81 -45.86 -4.57
CA ASN A 13 -7.14 -46.48 -5.87
C ASN A 13 -5.95 -46.62 -6.85
N GLY A 14 -4.75 -46.92 -6.35
CA GLY A 14 -3.57 -47.15 -7.20
C GLY A 14 -2.78 -45.91 -7.59
N GLY A 15 -3.20 -44.72 -7.18
CA GLY A 15 -2.49 -43.46 -7.39
C GLY A 15 -1.80 -42.97 -6.12
N ALA A 16 -0.55 -42.48 -6.23
CA ALA A 16 0.15 -41.85 -5.11
C ALA A 16 -0.42 -40.45 -4.87
N VAL A 17 -1.04 -40.23 -3.71
CA VAL A 17 -1.55 -38.91 -3.29
C VAL A 17 -0.50 -38.32 -2.33
N THR A 18 -0.01 -37.16 -2.70
CA THR A 18 0.92 -36.36 -1.88
C THR A 18 0.17 -35.20 -1.27
N VAL A 19 0.02 -35.17 0.05
CA VAL A 19 -0.63 -34.07 0.76
C VAL A 19 0.45 -33.22 1.42
N ALA A 20 0.58 -31.97 0.98
CA ALA A 20 1.38 -30.96 1.68
C ALA A 20 0.65 -30.55 2.96
N LEU A 21 1.37 -30.51 4.10
CA LEU A 21 0.81 -30.02 5.36
C LEU A 21 0.82 -28.47 5.36
N PRO A 22 -0.16 -27.84 6.03
CA PRO A 22 -0.17 -26.39 6.18
C PRO A 22 1.10 -25.88 6.88
N LEU A 23 1.44 -24.61 6.72
CA LEU A 23 2.47 -23.92 7.50
C LEU A 23 2.01 -23.87 8.97
N LEU A 24 2.29 -24.95 9.68
CA LEU A 24 2.14 -25.02 11.13
C LEU A 24 3.35 -24.32 11.77
N ASN A 25 3.23 -23.84 13.00
CA ASN A 25 4.37 -23.29 13.75
C ASN A 25 5.59 -24.23 13.76
N CYS A 26 5.38 -25.53 13.60
CA CYS A 26 6.45 -26.51 13.45
C CYS A 26 7.24 -26.41 12.11
N PHE A 27 6.74 -25.65 11.13
CA PHE A 27 7.43 -25.33 9.87
C PHE A 27 8.16 -23.99 9.89
N LEU A 28 8.01 -23.22 10.97
CA LEU A 28 8.82 -22.05 11.24
C LEU A 28 10.12 -22.47 11.93
N ASN A 29 11.14 -21.63 11.84
CA ASN A 29 12.34 -21.81 12.67
C ASN A 29 11.96 -21.66 14.16
N GLY A 30 12.85 -22.06 15.08
CA GLY A 30 12.59 -22.00 16.52
C GLY A 30 12.32 -20.60 17.07
N ASN A 31 12.58 -19.54 16.29
CA ASN A 31 12.33 -18.15 16.62
C ASN A 31 11.08 -17.56 15.92
N GLY A 32 10.35 -18.36 15.11
CA GLY A 32 9.13 -17.93 14.41
C GLY A 32 9.30 -16.79 13.38
N ASN A 33 10.52 -16.43 13.02
CA ASN A 33 10.83 -15.30 12.14
C ASN A 33 11.29 -15.71 10.72
N ALA A 34 11.38 -16.99 10.45
CA ALA A 34 11.67 -17.54 9.13
C ALA A 34 10.92 -18.83 8.91
N LEU A 35 10.74 -19.21 7.62
CA LEU A 35 10.19 -20.50 7.23
C LEU A 35 11.14 -21.64 7.68
N ALA A 36 10.62 -22.85 7.85
CA ALA A 36 11.41 -24.01 8.27
C ALA A 36 12.50 -24.41 7.27
N ASP A 37 12.40 -23.98 6.01
CA ASP A 37 13.42 -24.14 4.98
C ASP A 37 14.51 -23.04 5.05
N GLY A 38 14.45 -22.16 6.05
CA GLY A 38 15.39 -21.07 6.28
C GLY A 38 15.14 -19.82 5.46
N LYS A 39 14.10 -19.79 4.62
CA LYS A 39 13.76 -18.57 3.89
C LYS A 39 13.13 -17.55 4.84
N PRO A 40 13.44 -16.26 4.68
CA PRO A 40 12.80 -15.22 5.48
C PRO A 40 11.30 -15.15 5.19
N MET A 41 10.52 -14.69 6.17
CA MET A 41 9.11 -14.34 5.95
C MET A 41 9.00 -13.31 4.83
N PRO A 42 7.98 -13.40 3.94
CA PRO A 42 7.83 -12.44 2.86
C PRO A 42 7.59 -11.04 3.43
N VAL A 43 8.37 -10.07 2.96
CA VAL A 43 8.17 -8.66 3.29
C VAL A 43 7.20 -8.04 2.29
N ARG A 44 6.30 -7.17 2.79
CA ARG A 44 5.28 -6.50 1.99
C ARG A 44 5.45 -4.99 2.09
N PHE A 45 5.06 -4.30 1.04
CA PHE A 45 5.09 -2.84 0.97
C PHE A 45 3.68 -2.27 0.88
N GLY A 46 3.41 -1.23 1.64
CA GLY A 46 2.15 -0.53 1.59
C GLY A 46 2.31 0.98 1.46
N THR A 47 1.26 1.64 0.96
CA THR A 47 1.16 3.09 1.06
C THR A 47 -0.17 3.47 1.70
N TYR A 48 -0.15 4.55 2.47
CA TYR A 48 -1.35 5.16 3.05
C TYR A 48 -1.39 6.65 2.70
N TYR A 49 -2.57 7.14 2.35
CA TYR A 49 -2.76 8.54 1.98
C TYR A 49 -3.91 9.18 2.76
N TRP A 50 -3.68 10.40 3.24
CA TRP A 50 -4.71 11.31 3.69
C TRP A 50 -4.48 12.69 3.06
N ALA A 51 -5.54 13.44 2.78
CA ALA A 51 -5.43 14.75 2.16
C ALA A 51 -5.28 15.87 3.17
N LEU A 52 -4.77 17.01 2.70
CA LEU A 52 -4.81 18.32 3.34
C LEU A 52 -3.83 18.50 4.51
N GLY A 53 -2.74 17.73 4.51
CA GLY A 53 -1.62 17.96 5.42
C GLY A 53 -1.94 17.76 6.88
N MET A 54 -1.25 18.53 7.72
CA MET A 54 -1.35 18.53 9.17
C MET A 54 -1.38 19.97 9.71
N THR A 55 -1.89 20.14 10.91
CA THR A 55 -1.89 21.43 11.61
C THR A 55 -0.54 21.64 12.31
N LYS A 56 0.41 22.29 11.63
CA LYS A 56 1.80 22.41 12.05
C LYS A 56 1.96 22.79 13.54
N ALA A 57 1.15 23.70 14.05
CA ALA A 57 1.23 24.21 15.42
C ALA A 57 1.06 23.12 16.50
N ILE A 58 0.28 22.07 16.21
CA ILE A 58 -0.10 21.02 17.16
C ILE A 58 0.26 19.60 16.67
N PHE A 59 1.00 19.50 15.56
CA PHE A 59 1.44 18.23 14.97
C PHE A 59 2.91 17.93 15.25
N VAL A 60 3.82 18.90 15.07
CA VAL A 60 5.26 18.65 15.09
C VAL A 60 5.76 18.42 16.52
N PRO A 61 6.32 17.23 16.85
CA PRO A 61 6.93 16.99 18.15
C PRO A 61 8.17 17.89 18.37
N LYS A 62 8.39 18.30 19.62
CA LYS A 62 9.54 19.16 19.99
C LYS A 62 10.85 18.39 20.05
N LYS A 63 10.80 17.07 20.32
CA LYS A 63 11.97 16.21 20.43
C LYS A 63 12.06 15.24 19.28
N THR A 64 13.27 14.97 18.80
CA THR A 64 13.57 13.90 17.84
C THR A 64 13.99 12.61 18.56
N GLY A 65 14.03 11.50 17.82
CA GLY A 65 14.42 10.19 18.32
C GLY A 65 13.26 9.44 19.00
N ALA A 66 13.58 8.45 19.84
CA ALA A 66 12.62 7.53 20.42
C ALA A 66 11.75 8.11 21.56
N ASN A 67 12.16 9.23 22.14
CA ASN A 67 11.49 9.84 23.30
C ASN A 67 10.69 11.10 22.92
N TYR A 68 10.13 11.11 21.72
CA TYR A 68 9.26 12.21 21.30
C TYR A 68 7.89 12.11 21.95
N GLU A 69 7.26 13.25 22.18
CA GLU A 69 5.91 13.34 22.70
C GLU A 69 4.85 13.13 21.59
N ILE A 70 3.79 12.42 21.90
CA ILE A 70 2.58 12.43 21.08
C ILE A 70 1.93 13.79 21.23
N THR A 71 1.83 14.51 20.13
CA THR A 71 1.24 15.84 20.08
C THR A 71 -0.29 15.79 19.99
N GLU A 72 -0.94 16.92 20.17
CA GLU A 72 -2.40 17.04 20.24
C GLU A 72 -3.09 16.47 19.00
N GLU A 73 -2.56 16.70 17.79
CA GLU A 73 -3.16 16.21 16.55
C GLU A 73 -2.93 14.72 16.32
N MET A 74 -1.91 14.14 16.98
CA MET A 74 -1.59 12.71 16.92
C MET A 74 -2.17 11.90 18.10
N GLU A 75 -3.01 12.48 18.95
CA GLU A 75 -3.48 11.82 20.18
C GLU A 75 -4.08 10.42 19.93
N ALA A 76 -4.82 10.24 18.84
CA ALA A 76 -5.37 8.94 18.45
C ALA A 76 -4.31 7.85 18.19
N LEU A 77 -3.08 8.25 17.89
CA LEU A 77 -1.96 7.34 17.60
C LEU A 77 -1.20 6.93 18.87
N ARG A 78 -1.52 7.48 20.06
CA ARG A 78 -0.81 7.22 21.33
C ARG A 78 -0.70 5.72 21.64
N GLY A 79 -1.79 4.98 21.47
CA GLY A 79 -1.82 3.54 21.75
C GLY A 79 -0.96 2.68 20.83
N VAL A 80 -0.55 3.22 19.69
CA VAL A 80 0.25 2.54 18.66
C VAL A 80 1.62 3.19 18.42
N GLN A 81 2.06 4.14 19.26
CA GLN A 81 3.28 4.93 19.10
C GLN A 81 4.53 4.08 18.84
N LYS A 82 4.67 2.94 19.49
CA LYS A 82 5.80 2.01 19.31
C LYS A 82 5.87 1.36 17.91
N HIS A 83 4.83 1.49 17.11
CA HIS A 83 4.67 0.83 15.83
C HIS A 83 4.89 1.73 14.62
N PHE A 84 5.06 3.04 14.83
CA PHE A 84 5.25 3.97 13.72
C PHE A 84 6.35 4.99 13.99
N ASN A 85 6.84 5.59 12.93
CA ASN A 85 7.75 6.74 12.95
C ASN A 85 7.03 7.96 12.43
N VAL A 86 7.33 9.13 13.00
CA VAL A 86 6.90 10.45 12.51
C VAL A 86 8.07 11.08 11.78
N LEU A 87 7.83 11.52 10.54
CA LEU A 87 8.82 12.23 9.74
C LEU A 87 8.28 13.62 9.45
N THR A 88 9.02 14.65 9.82
CA THR A 88 8.65 16.05 9.65
C THR A 88 9.70 16.83 8.89
N ASN A 89 9.37 18.04 8.44
CA ASN A 89 10.30 18.96 7.82
C ASN A 89 10.99 18.40 6.56
N PHE A 90 10.25 17.66 5.73
CA PHE A 90 10.64 17.28 4.38
C PHE A 90 9.99 18.22 3.36
N THR A 91 10.60 18.39 2.20
CA THR A 91 10.14 19.30 1.15
C THR A 91 9.90 18.55 -0.16
N ALA A 92 8.77 18.84 -0.83
CA ALA A 92 8.54 18.44 -2.21
C ALA A 92 8.95 19.59 -3.15
N TYR A 93 10.09 19.44 -3.84
CA TYR A 93 10.66 20.50 -4.67
C TYR A 93 9.97 20.56 -6.04
N ARG A 94 9.44 21.74 -6.38
CA ARG A 94 8.72 21.99 -7.64
C ARG A 94 9.62 22.12 -8.87
N ASP A 95 10.89 22.35 -8.70
CA ASP A 95 11.87 22.56 -9.79
C ASP A 95 11.45 23.62 -10.81
N ASN A 96 10.94 24.75 -10.33
CA ASN A 96 10.38 25.88 -11.08
C ASN A 96 9.02 25.59 -11.73
N ALA A 97 8.39 24.44 -11.53
CA ALA A 97 7.01 24.20 -11.92
C ALA A 97 6.03 24.99 -11.02
N GLU A 98 4.83 25.21 -11.51
CA GLU A 98 3.74 25.77 -10.70
C GLU A 98 3.35 24.80 -9.57
N ASN A 99 2.84 25.36 -8.47
CA ASN A 99 2.22 24.55 -7.44
C ASN A 99 0.80 24.17 -7.87
N LEU A 100 0.64 22.98 -8.38
CA LEU A 100 -0.65 22.42 -8.77
C LEU A 100 -1.36 21.91 -7.52
N CYS A 101 -2.18 22.75 -6.91
CA CYS A 101 -2.87 22.51 -5.65
C CYS A 101 -3.45 21.09 -5.52
N HIS A 102 -3.23 20.45 -4.39
CA HIS A 102 -3.66 19.06 -4.10
C HIS A 102 -3.10 17.99 -5.07
N HIS A 103 -2.10 18.34 -5.88
CA HIS A 103 -1.52 17.44 -6.86
C HIS A 103 -0.01 17.30 -6.71
N THR A 104 0.72 18.41 -6.72
CA THR A 104 2.20 18.41 -6.76
C THR A 104 2.83 17.58 -5.64
N GLY A 105 2.39 17.73 -4.39
CA GLY A 105 3.03 17.10 -3.23
C GLY A 105 2.96 15.57 -3.27
N TRP A 106 1.77 15.01 -3.56
CA TRP A 106 1.65 13.56 -3.62
C TRP A 106 2.33 12.98 -4.88
N VAL A 107 2.28 13.68 -6.03
CA VAL A 107 2.96 13.22 -7.26
C VAL A 107 4.45 13.10 -7.02
N ILE A 108 5.09 14.14 -6.48
CA ILE A 108 6.53 14.10 -6.16
C ILE A 108 6.83 12.97 -5.17
N SER A 109 6.02 12.81 -4.13
CA SER A 109 6.20 11.75 -3.12
C SER A 109 6.09 10.35 -3.69
N ARG A 110 5.36 10.17 -4.82
CA ARG A 110 5.10 8.84 -5.41
C ARG A 110 5.89 8.55 -6.68
N THR A 111 6.30 9.58 -7.43
CA THR A 111 7.02 9.42 -8.70
C THR A 111 8.46 9.93 -8.63
N GLY A 112 8.78 10.79 -7.67
CA GLY A 112 10.06 11.50 -7.60
C GLY A 112 10.17 12.65 -8.63
N ILE A 113 9.10 12.98 -9.35
CA ILE A 113 9.10 13.95 -10.46
C ILE A 113 8.06 15.03 -10.20
N ALA A 114 8.45 16.30 -10.36
CA ALA A 114 7.52 17.42 -10.27
C ALA A 114 6.61 17.46 -11.52
N PRO A 115 5.27 17.45 -11.36
CA PRO A 115 4.36 17.57 -12.49
C PRO A 115 4.37 18.99 -13.06
N MET A 116 4.23 19.11 -14.38
CA MET A 116 4.19 20.40 -15.09
C MET A 116 2.76 20.84 -15.40
N LEU A 117 1.83 19.90 -15.50
CA LEU A 117 0.44 20.17 -15.86
C LEU A 117 -0.52 19.59 -14.81
N GLN A 118 -1.70 20.23 -14.69
CA GLN A 118 -2.77 19.73 -13.83
C GLN A 118 -3.16 18.30 -14.22
N GLN A 119 -3.28 17.43 -13.24
CA GLN A 119 -3.56 15.99 -13.39
C GLN A 119 -2.47 15.15 -14.07
N GLU A 120 -1.34 15.72 -14.44
CA GLU A 120 -0.20 14.95 -14.95
C GLU A 120 0.41 14.09 -13.84
N VAL A 121 0.62 12.82 -14.14
CA VAL A 121 1.47 11.91 -13.34
C VAL A 121 2.64 11.49 -14.23
N PRO A 122 3.82 12.09 -14.06
CA PRO A 122 4.88 12.02 -15.08
C PRO A 122 5.62 10.69 -15.17
N GLY A 123 5.24 9.69 -14.37
CA GLY A 123 5.90 8.39 -14.39
C GLY A 123 5.14 7.31 -13.62
N GLU A 124 5.71 6.11 -13.64
CA GLU A 124 5.29 5.00 -12.79
C GLU A 124 5.42 5.41 -11.31
N THR A 125 4.44 5.02 -10.49
CA THR A 125 4.50 5.31 -9.06
C THR A 125 5.32 4.25 -8.31
N LEU A 126 5.93 4.66 -7.24
CA LEU A 126 6.81 3.89 -6.35
C LEU A 126 6.23 2.51 -5.97
N ASP A 127 4.93 2.43 -5.69
CA ASP A 127 4.26 1.17 -5.35
C ASP A 127 4.27 0.19 -6.52
N VAL A 128 4.08 0.66 -7.73
CA VAL A 128 4.16 -0.17 -8.95
C VAL A 128 5.60 -0.62 -9.20
N THR A 129 6.57 0.29 -9.07
CA THR A 129 8.00 -0.05 -9.17
C THR A 129 8.37 -1.19 -8.20
N ILE A 130 7.92 -1.07 -6.94
CA ILE A 130 8.16 -2.11 -5.92
C ILE A 130 7.38 -3.39 -6.26
N ALA A 131 6.12 -3.29 -6.72
CA ALA A 131 5.30 -4.46 -7.08
C ALA A 131 5.93 -5.26 -8.22
N ASN A 132 6.56 -4.61 -9.19
CA ASN A 132 7.31 -5.25 -10.26
C ASN A 132 8.45 -6.15 -9.73
N GLN A 133 8.93 -5.91 -8.52
CA GLN A 133 9.98 -6.72 -7.88
C GLN A 133 9.41 -7.79 -6.95
N ILE A 134 8.54 -7.43 -6.00
CA ILE A 134 8.17 -8.34 -4.90
C ILE A 134 6.83 -9.06 -5.08
N SER A 135 5.96 -8.61 -6.02
CA SER A 135 4.64 -9.23 -6.26
C SER A 135 4.60 -10.10 -7.53
N ARG A 136 5.74 -10.60 -7.99
CA ARG A 136 5.80 -11.42 -9.23
C ARG A 136 5.11 -12.78 -9.13
N THR A 137 4.89 -13.25 -7.90
CA THR A 137 4.35 -14.57 -7.59
C THR A 137 3.05 -14.53 -6.80
N THR A 138 2.43 -13.37 -6.68
CA THR A 138 1.15 -13.20 -5.97
C THR A 138 -0.03 -13.15 -6.93
N ARG A 139 -1.23 -13.49 -6.45
CA ARG A 139 -2.47 -13.47 -7.22
C ARG A 139 -2.76 -12.10 -7.82
N PHE A 140 -2.53 -11.04 -7.03
CA PHE A 140 -2.66 -9.66 -7.47
C PHE A 140 -1.30 -8.98 -7.43
N LYS A 141 -0.93 -8.28 -8.50
CA LYS A 141 0.29 -7.48 -8.54
C LYS A 141 0.31 -6.43 -7.43
N LEU A 142 -0.81 -5.72 -7.28
CA LEU A 142 -1.08 -4.80 -6.18
C LEU A 142 -2.58 -4.73 -5.90
N LEU A 143 -2.92 -4.31 -4.67
CA LEU A 143 -4.29 -3.98 -4.27
C LEU A 143 -4.36 -2.50 -3.94
N ASN A 144 -5.44 -1.84 -4.38
CA ASN A 144 -5.66 -0.43 -4.17
C ASN A 144 -7.08 -0.22 -3.63
N ALA A 145 -7.23 0.50 -2.50
CA ALA A 145 -8.52 0.75 -1.88
C ALA A 145 -8.65 2.22 -1.44
N SER A 146 -9.86 2.77 -1.51
CA SER A 146 -10.15 4.15 -1.12
C SER A 146 -11.43 4.25 -0.29
N ALA A 147 -11.31 4.73 0.93
CA ALA A 147 -12.45 5.02 1.78
C ALA A 147 -13.18 6.32 1.40
N GLY A 148 -12.56 7.19 0.62
CA GLY A 148 -13.18 8.40 0.09
C GLY A 148 -14.31 8.18 -0.90
N GLY A 149 -14.46 6.95 -1.41
CA GLY A 149 -15.60 6.56 -2.27
C GLY A 149 -15.50 7.00 -3.73
N ASP A 150 -14.41 7.64 -4.16
CA ASP A 150 -14.16 7.99 -5.55
C ASP A 150 -13.30 6.91 -6.23
N ALA A 151 -13.91 6.15 -7.13
CA ALA A 151 -13.23 5.11 -7.91
C ALA A 151 -12.19 5.66 -8.91
N ARG A 152 -12.16 6.96 -9.19
CA ARG A 152 -11.16 7.63 -10.03
C ARG A 152 -10.04 8.26 -9.21
N GLY A 153 -10.23 8.41 -7.90
CA GLY A 153 -9.28 9.03 -6.98
C GLY A 153 -8.16 8.09 -6.60
N THR A 154 -7.22 7.84 -7.51
CA THR A 154 -6.07 6.97 -7.24
C THR A 154 -4.77 7.75 -7.05
N PHE A 155 -3.84 7.13 -6.31
CA PHE A 155 -2.46 7.57 -6.09
C PHE A 155 -1.45 6.54 -6.60
N SER A 156 -1.89 5.64 -7.47
CA SER A 156 -1.13 4.52 -8.04
C SER A 156 -1.29 4.49 -9.55
N TYR A 157 -0.17 4.49 -10.29
CA TYR A 157 -0.14 4.56 -11.76
C TYR A 157 0.92 3.61 -12.32
N GLU A 158 0.50 2.74 -13.24
CA GLU A 158 1.41 1.87 -14.01
C GLU A 158 2.25 2.66 -15.00
N THR A 159 1.65 3.65 -15.63
CA THR A 159 2.26 4.58 -16.57
C THR A 159 1.59 5.95 -16.39
N PRO A 160 2.10 7.03 -16.97
CA PRO A 160 1.46 8.35 -16.91
C PRO A 160 -0.04 8.37 -17.25
N THR A 161 -0.49 7.42 -18.06
CA THR A 161 -1.86 7.36 -18.57
C THR A 161 -2.66 6.14 -18.08
N THR A 162 -2.06 5.30 -17.24
CA THR A 162 -2.69 4.05 -16.78
C THR A 162 -2.83 4.04 -15.26
N PRO A 163 -3.92 4.61 -14.71
CA PRO A 163 -4.19 4.60 -13.29
C PRO A 163 -4.63 3.21 -12.81
N ASN A 164 -4.20 2.81 -11.62
CA ASN A 164 -4.75 1.69 -10.89
C ASN A 164 -5.99 2.16 -10.12
N ALA A 165 -7.18 1.79 -10.58
CA ALA A 165 -8.42 2.18 -9.91
C ALA A 165 -8.52 1.56 -8.51
N PRO A 166 -8.93 2.33 -7.47
CA PRO A 166 -9.14 1.79 -6.15
C PRO A 166 -10.49 1.09 -6.01
N GLU A 167 -10.54 0.07 -5.19
CA GLU A 167 -11.79 -0.48 -4.68
C GLU A 167 -12.41 0.48 -3.66
N VAL A 168 -13.68 0.79 -3.85
CA VAL A 168 -14.43 1.73 -2.98
C VAL A 168 -15.64 1.08 -2.31
N SER A 169 -16.03 -0.11 -2.74
CA SER A 169 -17.08 -0.95 -2.15
C SER A 169 -16.46 -2.12 -1.42
N PRO A 170 -16.60 -2.21 -0.10
CA PRO A 170 -16.15 -3.37 0.66
C PRO A 170 -16.73 -4.69 0.17
N MET A 171 -17.99 -4.74 -0.27
CA MET A 171 -18.59 -5.97 -0.80
C MET A 171 -17.95 -6.40 -2.13
N GLN A 172 -17.69 -5.47 -3.04
CA GLN A 172 -17.00 -5.78 -4.29
C GLN A 172 -15.56 -6.22 -4.01
N PHE A 173 -14.88 -5.54 -3.09
CA PHE A 173 -13.54 -5.92 -2.67
C PHE A 173 -13.51 -7.31 -2.04
N TYR A 174 -14.46 -7.63 -1.14
CA TYR A 174 -14.61 -8.98 -0.60
C TYR A 174 -14.78 -10.02 -1.72
N THR A 175 -15.69 -9.77 -2.65
CA THR A 175 -15.97 -10.70 -3.76
C THR A 175 -14.73 -10.93 -4.63
N ARG A 176 -13.96 -9.86 -4.89
CA ARG A 176 -12.71 -9.96 -5.64
C ARG A 176 -11.65 -10.78 -4.90
N LEU A 177 -11.52 -10.60 -3.58
CA LEU A 177 -10.50 -11.25 -2.76
C LEU A 177 -10.87 -12.68 -2.37
N PHE A 178 -12.10 -12.89 -1.89
CA PHE A 178 -12.56 -14.11 -1.22
C PHE A 178 -13.80 -14.74 -1.87
N GLY A 179 -14.23 -14.25 -3.02
CA GLY A 179 -15.34 -14.81 -3.82
C GLY A 179 -14.96 -16.13 -4.49
N PRO A 180 -15.75 -16.55 -5.51
CA PRO A 180 -15.61 -17.87 -6.14
C PRO A 180 -14.23 -18.19 -6.72
N ASP A 181 -13.46 -17.16 -7.08
CA ASP A 181 -12.11 -17.32 -7.62
C ASP A 181 -11.02 -17.40 -6.53
N PHE A 182 -11.39 -17.27 -5.27
CA PHE A 182 -10.45 -17.40 -4.15
C PHE A 182 -10.08 -18.86 -3.94
N GLN A 183 -8.79 -19.13 -3.94
CA GLN A 183 -8.25 -20.44 -3.62
C GLN A 183 -7.68 -20.39 -2.21
N ASP A 184 -8.39 -21.00 -1.26
CA ASP A 184 -7.92 -21.10 0.11
C ASP A 184 -6.61 -21.90 0.15
N PRO A 185 -5.47 -21.28 0.52
CA PRO A 185 -4.19 -21.99 0.60
C PRO A 185 -4.22 -23.13 1.61
N ASN A 186 -5.13 -23.08 2.57
CA ASN A 186 -5.27 -24.10 3.63
C ASN A 186 -6.32 -25.17 3.29
N ALA A 187 -6.98 -25.11 2.12
CA ALA A 187 -7.94 -26.11 1.70
C ALA A 187 -7.30 -27.49 1.52
N LYS A 188 -8.01 -28.55 1.95
CA LYS A 188 -7.55 -29.93 1.79
C LYS A 188 -7.40 -30.35 0.34
N THR A 189 -8.31 -29.90 -0.50
CA THR A 189 -8.37 -30.19 -1.95
C THR A 189 -8.18 -28.90 -2.74
N PHE A 190 -7.46 -29.00 -3.86
CA PHE A 190 -7.31 -27.93 -4.82
C PHE A 190 -7.96 -28.35 -6.14
N THR A 191 -8.86 -27.49 -6.64
CA THR A 191 -9.45 -27.66 -7.96
C THR A 191 -9.15 -26.41 -8.77
N PRO A 192 -8.39 -26.52 -9.87
CA PRO A 192 -8.12 -25.39 -10.74
C PRO A 192 -9.43 -24.75 -11.24
N ASN A 193 -9.50 -23.42 -11.24
CA ASN A 193 -10.67 -22.70 -11.70
C ASN A 193 -10.86 -22.86 -13.21
N PRO A 194 -12.00 -23.43 -13.68
CA PRO A 194 -12.24 -23.66 -15.11
C PRO A 194 -12.26 -22.37 -15.93
N THR A 195 -12.72 -21.25 -15.35
CA THR A 195 -12.70 -19.94 -16.01
C THR A 195 -11.28 -19.44 -16.26
N VAL A 196 -10.39 -19.63 -15.29
CA VAL A 196 -8.96 -19.28 -15.44
C VAL A 196 -8.29 -20.18 -16.46
N MET A 197 -8.63 -21.47 -16.48
CA MET A 197 -8.14 -22.42 -17.51
C MET A 197 -8.56 -21.98 -18.93
N ALA A 198 -9.83 -21.60 -19.09
CA ALA A 198 -10.33 -21.10 -20.39
C ALA A 198 -9.64 -19.80 -20.80
N ARG A 199 -9.49 -18.85 -19.88
CA ARG A 199 -8.77 -17.59 -20.15
C ARG A 199 -7.31 -17.82 -20.53
N LYS A 200 -6.62 -18.73 -19.84
CA LYS A 200 -5.25 -19.11 -20.18
C LYS A 200 -5.16 -19.73 -21.58
N SER A 201 -6.07 -20.61 -21.93
CA SER A 201 -6.11 -21.26 -23.26
C SER A 201 -6.27 -20.23 -24.38
N VAL A 202 -7.19 -19.25 -24.22
CA VAL A 202 -7.38 -18.15 -25.18
C VAL A 202 -6.11 -17.29 -25.28
N LEU A 203 -5.52 -16.95 -24.13
CA LEU A 203 -4.30 -16.13 -24.10
C LEU A 203 -3.12 -16.82 -24.79
N SER A 204 -2.94 -18.13 -24.58
CA SER A 204 -1.88 -18.90 -25.25
C SER A 204 -2.04 -18.90 -26.77
N GLY A 205 -3.28 -19.04 -27.28
CA GLY A 205 -3.58 -18.91 -28.69
C GLY A 205 -3.21 -17.54 -29.27
N VAL A 206 -3.57 -16.48 -28.57
CA VAL A 206 -3.22 -15.09 -28.96
C VAL A 206 -1.70 -14.88 -28.97
N ILE A 207 -1.00 -15.43 -27.98
CA ILE A 207 0.48 -15.34 -27.91
C ILE A 207 1.15 -16.00 -29.13
N ASP A 208 0.65 -17.13 -29.58
CA ASP A 208 1.21 -17.81 -30.73
C ASP A 208 0.94 -17.05 -32.03
N GLU A 209 -0.27 -16.50 -32.23
CA GLU A 209 -0.59 -15.63 -33.37
C GLU A 209 0.31 -14.38 -33.43
N ILE A 210 0.61 -13.78 -32.25
CA ILE A 210 1.49 -12.61 -32.19
C ILE A 210 2.94 -12.98 -32.51
N LYS A 211 3.44 -14.16 -32.14
CA LYS A 211 4.78 -14.63 -32.55
C LYS A 211 4.87 -14.70 -34.06
N ASP A 212 3.82 -15.23 -34.72
CA ASP A 212 3.76 -15.33 -36.19
C ASP A 212 3.69 -13.94 -36.85
N LEU A 213 2.97 -13.00 -36.24
CA LEU A 213 2.92 -11.61 -36.71
C LEU A 213 4.28 -10.92 -36.59
N ASN A 214 4.94 -11.09 -35.43
CA ASN A 214 6.24 -10.46 -35.13
C ASN A 214 7.33 -10.90 -36.14
N ALA A 215 7.20 -12.10 -36.70
CA ALA A 215 8.07 -12.59 -37.74
C ALA A 215 7.87 -11.90 -39.14
N LYS A 216 6.72 -11.23 -39.32
CA LYS A 216 6.29 -10.67 -40.62
C LYS A 216 6.37 -9.15 -40.71
N VAL A 217 6.60 -8.44 -39.58
CA VAL A 217 6.59 -6.96 -39.51
C VAL A 217 7.99 -6.34 -39.44
N GLY A 218 8.09 -5.04 -39.69
CA GLY A 218 9.31 -4.24 -39.61
C GLY A 218 9.80 -3.98 -38.20
N ALA A 219 11.00 -3.39 -38.04
CA ALA A 219 11.66 -3.19 -36.75
C ALA A 219 10.85 -2.30 -35.78
N ASP A 220 10.25 -1.22 -36.27
CA ASP A 220 9.48 -0.28 -35.44
C ASP A 220 8.21 -0.91 -34.89
N ASP A 221 7.52 -1.71 -35.70
CA ASP A 221 6.32 -2.42 -35.27
C ASP A 221 6.66 -3.58 -34.34
N ARG A 222 7.81 -4.23 -34.52
CA ARG A 222 8.32 -5.24 -33.56
C ARG A 222 8.49 -4.67 -32.18
N ALA A 223 9.08 -3.49 -32.05
CA ALA A 223 9.26 -2.84 -30.72
C ALA A 223 7.92 -2.59 -29.99
N ARG A 224 6.88 -2.18 -30.73
CA ARG A 224 5.51 -1.99 -30.19
C ARG A 224 4.86 -3.32 -29.81
N ILE A 225 5.01 -4.32 -30.67
CA ILE A 225 4.50 -5.67 -30.43
C ILE A 225 5.20 -6.29 -29.22
N ASP A 226 6.51 -6.10 -29.05
CA ASP A 226 7.27 -6.62 -27.91
C ASP A 226 6.83 -6.00 -26.56
N GLN A 227 6.50 -4.70 -26.54
CA GLN A 227 5.92 -4.08 -25.36
C GLN A 227 4.56 -4.69 -24.99
N TYR A 228 3.69 -4.87 -25.98
CA TYR A 228 2.39 -5.52 -25.78
C TYR A 228 2.56 -6.98 -25.34
N PHE A 229 3.50 -7.70 -25.93
CA PHE A 229 3.85 -9.07 -25.63
C PHE A 229 4.33 -9.25 -24.18
N THR A 230 5.09 -8.29 -23.66
CA THR A 230 5.56 -8.32 -22.27
C THR A 230 4.38 -8.28 -21.29
N GLY A 231 3.37 -7.45 -21.55
CA GLY A 231 2.13 -7.41 -20.76
C GLY A 231 1.36 -8.74 -20.79
N LEU A 232 1.23 -9.34 -21.96
CA LEU A 232 0.55 -10.64 -22.13
C LEU A 232 1.28 -11.78 -21.41
N ARG A 233 2.61 -11.81 -21.42
CA ARG A 233 3.40 -12.80 -20.68
C ARG A 233 3.26 -12.64 -19.16
N HIS A 234 3.11 -11.42 -18.65
CA HIS A 234 2.80 -11.20 -17.24
C HIS A 234 1.44 -11.78 -16.87
N LEU A 235 0.44 -11.56 -17.73
CA LEU A 235 -0.90 -12.10 -17.52
C LEU A 235 -0.92 -13.65 -17.58
N GLU A 236 -0.16 -14.25 -18.52
CA GLU A 236 -0.01 -15.70 -18.61
C GLU A 236 0.59 -16.28 -17.33
N LYS A 237 1.66 -15.67 -16.81
CA LYS A 237 2.26 -16.09 -15.53
C LYS A 237 1.28 -15.96 -14.36
N GLN A 238 0.44 -14.93 -14.34
CA GLN A 238 -0.60 -14.78 -13.31
C GLN A 238 -1.65 -15.90 -13.41
N PHE A 239 -2.05 -16.30 -14.62
CA PHE A 239 -2.96 -17.43 -14.78
C PHE A 239 -2.29 -18.76 -14.36
N ASP A 240 -1.02 -18.98 -14.69
CA ASP A 240 -0.27 -20.15 -14.23
C ASP A 240 -0.25 -20.26 -12.72
N GLN A 241 -0.04 -19.16 -12.02
CA GLN A 241 -0.06 -19.13 -10.57
C GLN A 241 -1.44 -19.42 -10.00
N GLN A 242 -2.50 -18.86 -10.59
CA GLN A 242 -3.88 -19.14 -10.17
C GLN A 242 -4.30 -20.60 -10.45
N LEU A 243 -3.66 -21.27 -11.38
CA LEU A 243 -3.88 -22.70 -11.68
C LEU A 243 -2.97 -23.66 -10.89
N THR A 244 -2.05 -23.10 -10.12
CA THR A 244 -1.18 -23.86 -9.22
C THR A 244 -1.74 -23.81 -7.80
N LYS A 245 -1.74 -24.94 -7.10
CA LYS A 245 -2.15 -24.94 -5.69
C LYS A 245 -1.26 -24.00 -4.89
N PRO A 246 -1.81 -22.98 -4.21
CA PRO A 246 -1.02 -22.10 -3.35
C PRO A 246 -0.41 -22.87 -2.18
N GLU A 247 0.76 -22.43 -1.73
CA GLU A 247 1.37 -22.94 -0.50
C GLU A 247 0.48 -22.58 0.70
N PRO A 248 0.31 -23.49 1.67
CA PRO A 248 -0.50 -23.24 2.85
C PRO A 248 0.04 -22.07 3.69
N ILE A 249 -0.85 -21.17 4.12
CA ILE A 249 -0.53 -19.98 4.91
C ILE A 249 -1.39 -19.97 6.18
N ALA A 250 -0.80 -20.27 7.34
CA ALA A 250 -1.54 -20.39 8.60
C ALA A 250 -2.27 -19.09 9.02
N ALA A 251 -1.71 -17.92 8.69
CA ALA A 251 -2.32 -16.62 8.94
C ALA A 251 -3.52 -16.31 8.03
N CYS A 252 -3.70 -17.07 6.94
CA CYS A 252 -4.79 -16.88 6.00
C CYS A 252 -6.08 -17.48 6.53
N VAL A 253 -7.02 -16.61 6.90
CA VAL A 253 -8.39 -16.99 7.25
C VAL A 253 -9.33 -16.13 6.43
N ALA A 254 -10.11 -16.74 5.52
CA ALA A 254 -11.09 -16.00 4.75
C ALA A 254 -12.13 -15.37 5.70
N PRO A 255 -12.31 -14.04 5.68
CA PRO A 255 -13.28 -13.38 6.54
C PRO A 255 -14.70 -13.77 6.15
N LYS A 256 -15.64 -13.63 7.08
CA LYS A 256 -17.05 -13.76 6.75
C LYS A 256 -17.49 -12.60 5.84
N PRO A 257 -18.37 -12.87 4.85
CA PRO A 257 -18.90 -11.80 4.01
C PRO A 257 -19.65 -10.77 4.86
N PHE A 258 -19.56 -9.52 4.49
CA PHE A 258 -20.40 -8.48 5.09
C PHE A 258 -21.86 -8.72 4.71
N LYS A 259 -22.78 -8.41 5.64
CA LYS A 259 -24.22 -8.51 5.38
C LYS A 259 -24.70 -7.41 4.44
N GLU A 260 -24.11 -6.23 4.54
CA GLU A 260 -24.45 -5.04 3.77
C GLU A 260 -23.15 -4.32 3.37
N ASP A 261 -23.20 -3.60 2.25
CA ASP A 261 -22.09 -2.75 1.83
C ASP A 261 -22.01 -1.47 2.68
N ALA A 262 -20.87 -0.81 2.64
CA ALA A 262 -20.70 0.49 3.29
C ALA A 262 -21.65 1.52 2.67
N LYS A 263 -22.22 2.38 3.50
CA LYS A 263 -23.06 3.49 3.03
C LYS A 263 -22.25 4.40 2.08
N VAL A 264 -22.94 4.94 1.10
CA VAL A 264 -22.38 5.96 0.20
C VAL A 264 -22.49 7.33 0.88
N GLY A 265 -21.44 8.13 0.82
CA GLY A 265 -21.43 9.48 1.37
C GLY A 265 -20.04 9.93 1.83
N ASN A 266 -19.93 11.23 2.11
CA ASN A 266 -18.68 11.90 2.50
C ASN A 266 -18.68 12.31 3.98
N GLU A 267 -19.72 12.00 4.75
CA GLU A 267 -19.69 12.26 6.18
C GLU A 267 -18.58 11.42 6.84
N SER A 268 -17.84 12.03 7.75
CA SER A 268 -16.64 11.44 8.37
C SER A 268 -16.91 10.07 9.00
N THR A 269 -18.08 9.86 9.58
CA THR A 269 -18.50 8.57 10.17
C THR A 269 -18.72 7.49 9.10
N ILE A 270 -19.27 7.87 7.96
CA ILE A 270 -19.47 6.96 6.80
C ILE A 270 -18.12 6.59 6.19
N VAL A 271 -17.22 7.60 6.03
CA VAL A 271 -15.87 7.36 5.50
C VAL A 271 -15.07 6.46 6.45
N ALA A 272 -15.14 6.70 7.76
CA ALA A 272 -14.46 5.88 8.77
C ALA A 272 -14.96 4.44 8.76
N ALA A 273 -16.28 4.21 8.72
CA ALA A 273 -16.86 2.87 8.65
C ALA A 273 -16.43 2.10 7.40
N ARG A 274 -16.41 2.78 6.23
CA ARG A 274 -15.91 2.20 4.97
C ARG A 274 -14.42 1.88 5.06
N HIS A 275 -13.64 2.78 5.66
CA HIS A 275 -12.21 2.57 5.89
C HIS A 275 -11.97 1.32 6.74
N ASP A 276 -12.73 1.12 7.81
CA ASP A 276 -12.58 -0.04 8.70
C ASP A 276 -12.89 -1.35 7.99
N MET A 277 -13.95 -1.40 7.18
CA MET A 277 -14.29 -2.58 6.38
C MET A 277 -13.20 -2.90 5.34
N LEU A 278 -12.72 -1.89 4.60
CA LEU A 278 -11.65 -2.05 3.62
C LEU A 278 -10.33 -2.46 4.30
N THR A 279 -10.04 -1.92 5.49
CA THR A 279 -8.85 -2.28 6.29
C THR A 279 -8.86 -3.76 6.66
N GLN A 280 -9.99 -4.28 7.18
CA GLN A 280 -10.12 -5.70 7.53
C GLN A 280 -9.86 -6.60 6.33
N LEU A 281 -10.43 -6.28 5.18
CA LEU A 281 -10.23 -7.05 3.93
C LEU A 281 -8.78 -6.97 3.45
N MET A 282 -8.17 -5.78 3.51
CA MET A 282 -6.78 -5.57 3.10
C MET A 282 -5.82 -6.39 3.97
N VAL A 283 -5.97 -6.32 5.29
CA VAL A 283 -5.14 -7.09 6.24
C VAL A 283 -5.24 -8.59 5.97
N MET A 284 -6.46 -9.11 5.74
CA MET A 284 -6.65 -10.52 5.44
C MET A 284 -6.09 -10.92 4.07
N ALA A 285 -6.21 -10.07 3.05
CA ALA A 285 -5.60 -10.31 1.74
C ALA A 285 -4.07 -10.40 1.84
N ILE A 286 -3.45 -9.52 2.64
CA ILE A 286 -2.00 -9.52 2.89
C ILE A 286 -1.58 -10.74 3.71
N ALA A 287 -2.34 -11.09 4.75
CA ALA A 287 -2.09 -12.29 5.54
C ALA A 287 -2.21 -13.58 4.72
N CYS A 288 -3.05 -13.58 3.68
CA CYS A 288 -3.18 -14.68 2.71
C CYS A 288 -2.16 -14.62 1.55
N ASP A 289 -1.19 -13.71 1.59
CA ASP A 289 -0.20 -13.44 0.53
C ASP A 289 -0.83 -13.28 -0.87
N GLN A 290 -2.07 -12.77 -0.93
CA GLN A 290 -2.75 -12.52 -2.21
C GLN A 290 -2.07 -11.40 -3.00
N THR A 291 -1.38 -10.51 -2.31
CA THR A 291 -0.46 -9.50 -2.85
C THR A 291 0.61 -9.18 -1.84
N ARG A 292 1.72 -8.59 -2.29
CA ARG A 292 2.78 -8.05 -1.43
C ARG A 292 2.90 -6.54 -1.53
N VAL A 293 2.08 -5.90 -2.38
CA VAL A 293 2.01 -4.44 -2.48
C VAL A 293 0.57 -3.99 -2.42
N PHE A 294 0.31 -2.97 -1.60
CA PHE A 294 -1.05 -2.50 -1.34
C PHE A 294 -1.08 -1.00 -1.04
N ASN A 295 -2.21 -0.37 -1.38
CA ASN A 295 -2.43 1.05 -1.18
C ASN A 295 -3.78 1.26 -0.50
N MET A 296 -3.82 2.17 0.48
CA MET A 296 -5.04 2.64 1.12
C MET A 296 -5.07 4.17 1.08
N SER A 297 -6.20 4.75 0.71
CA SER A 297 -6.46 6.16 0.92
C SER A 297 -7.67 6.36 1.81
N TYR A 298 -7.53 7.23 2.83
CA TYR A 298 -8.65 7.59 3.71
C TYR A 298 -9.65 8.48 2.97
N ASN A 299 -9.16 9.46 2.23
CA ASN A 299 -9.95 10.38 1.40
C ASN A 299 -9.22 10.70 0.09
N GLY A 300 -9.93 11.32 -0.84
CA GLY A 300 -9.36 11.76 -2.11
C GLY A 300 -8.64 13.12 -2.00
N ARG A 301 -7.98 13.50 -3.10
CA ARG A 301 -7.37 14.82 -3.25
C ARG A 301 -8.40 15.92 -2.95
N GLY A 302 -8.03 16.92 -2.17
CA GLY A 302 -8.93 18.01 -1.81
C GLY A 302 -10.15 17.56 -0.98
N SER A 303 -10.02 16.49 -0.23
CA SER A 303 -10.99 15.93 0.73
C SER A 303 -12.38 16.59 0.84
N ASN A 304 -13.40 15.99 0.26
CA ASN A 304 -14.80 16.41 0.40
C ASN A 304 -15.47 15.85 1.67
N THR A 305 -14.69 15.35 2.64
CA THR A 305 -15.22 14.84 3.90
C THR A 305 -16.00 15.93 4.63
N THR A 306 -17.18 15.59 5.16
CA THR A 306 -18.06 16.51 5.87
C THR A 306 -18.18 16.13 7.35
N LYS A 307 -18.56 17.12 8.17
CA LYS A 307 -18.81 16.97 9.60
C LYS A 307 -20.30 17.22 9.87
N LEU A 308 -20.95 16.32 10.58
CA LEU A 308 -22.35 16.49 10.94
C LEU A 308 -22.55 17.81 11.71
N GLY A 309 -23.54 18.61 11.30
CA GLY A 309 -23.81 19.92 11.86
C GLY A 309 -22.82 21.03 11.52
N TYR A 310 -21.96 20.81 10.51
CA TYR A 310 -21.03 21.80 9.99
C TYR A 310 -21.12 21.85 8.47
N GLU A 311 -21.36 23.04 7.90
CA GLU A 311 -21.73 23.19 6.49
C GLU A 311 -20.56 22.96 5.53
N LYS A 312 -19.34 23.32 5.94
CA LYS A 312 -18.19 23.31 5.01
C LYS A 312 -17.49 21.96 5.03
N PRO A 313 -17.19 21.38 3.86
CA PRO A 313 -16.34 20.20 3.78
C PRO A 313 -14.90 20.54 4.19
N HIS A 314 -14.11 19.52 4.47
CA HIS A 314 -12.73 19.64 4.95
C HIS A 314 -11.90 20.59 4.09
N HIS A 315 -11.91 20.44 2.76
CA HIS A 315 -11.16 21.30 1.84
C HIS A 315 -11.52 22.80 2.00
N THR A 316 -12.80 23.13 1.91
CA THR A 316 -13.26 24.51 2.06
C THR A 316 -12.89 25.08 3.44
N THR A 317 -12.97 24.24 4.49
CA THR A 317 -12.59 24.64 5.85
C THR A 317 -11.11 25.04 5.93
N THR A 318 -10.20 24.36 5.22
CA THR A 318 -8.76 24.74 5.26
C THR A 318 -8.50 26.14 4.76
N HIS A 319 -9.29 26.63 3.79
CA HIS A 319 -9.11 27.96 3.19
C HIS A 319 -9.90 29.06 3.89
N GLU A 320 -11.10 28.76 4.31
CA GLU A 320 -12.05 29.77 4.77
C GLU A 320 -12.17 29.92 6.29
N GLU A 321 -11.84 28.89 7.06
CA GLU A 321 -11.84 29.01 8.51
C GLU A 321 -10.73 29.98 8.96
N PRO A 322 -11.02 31.03 9.73
CA PRO A 322 -9.98 31.87 10.31
C PRO A 322 -9.13 31.09 11.31
N VAL A 323 -7.86 31.45 11.40
CA VAL A 323 -7.00 30.93 12.48
C VAL A 323 -7.50 31.56 13.79
N ASP A 324 -7.83 30.70 14.76
CA ASP A 324 -8.20 31.15 16.10
C ASP A 324 -7.00 31.81 16.77
N THR A 325 -7.18 33.03 17.27
CA THR A 325 -6.10 33.86 17.82
C THR A 325 -5.57 33.35 19.17
N GLN A 326 -6.38 32.58 19.91
CA GLN A 326 -5.97 31.99 21.20
C GLN A 326 -5.29 30.62 20.99
N LEU A 327 -5.85 29.80 20.10
CA LEU A 327 -5.32 28.46 19.80
C LEU A 327 -4.12 28.49 18.83
N GLY A 328 -4.04 29.51 17.97
CA GLY A 328 -2.99 29.60 16.95
C GLY A 328 -3.19 28.69 15.74
N TYR A 329 -4.36 28.07 15.60
CA TYR A 329 -4.70 27.18 14.48
C TYR A 329 -6.19 27.19 14.15
N GLN A 330 -6.61 26.46 13.10
CA GLN A 330 -7.98 26.32 12.61
C GLN A 330 -8.65 25.11 13.29
N PRO A 331 -9.57 25.29 14.27
CA PRO A 331 -10.06 24.18 15.09
C PRO A 331 -10.93 23.16 14.33
N ASN A 332 -11.77 23.59 13.37
CA ASN A 332 -12.53 22.64 12.55
C ASN A 332 -11.63 21.92 11.53
N CYS A 333 -10.66 22.61 10.95
CA CYS A 333 -9.66 21.96 10.10
C CYS A 333 -8.92 20.87 10.89
N SER A 334 -8.41 21.17 12.07
CA SER A 334 -7.78 20.19 12.95
C SER A 334 -8.74 19.04 13.35
N TRP A 335 -10.03 19.33 13.53
CA TRP A 335 -11.02 18.28 13.79
C TRP A 335 -11.05 17.23 12.66
N PHE A 336 -11.02 17.65 11.38
CA PHE A 336 -10.97 16.73 10.24
C PHE A 336 -9.66 15.94 10.19
N THR A 337 -8.54 16.59 10.43
CA THR A 337 -7.22 15.92 10.44
C THR A 337 -7.14 14.85 11.52
N ARG A 338 -7.70 15.11 12.70
CA ARG A 338 -7.80 14.10 13.78
C ARG A 338 -8.62 12.88 13.38
N ARG A 339 -9.69 13.03 12.54
CA ARG A 339 -10.42 11.86 11.96
C ARG A 339 -9.53 11.03 11.05
N CYS A 340 -8.64 11.70 10.30
CA CYS A 340 -7.64 10.98 9.50
C CYS A 340 -6.68 10.19 10.41
N MET A 341 -6.23 10.77 11.53
CA MET A 341 -5.31 10.12 12.47
C MET A 341 -5.99 8.97 13.24
N GLU A 342 -7.27 9.08 13.57
CA GLU A 342 -8.05 7.97 14.15
C GLU A 342 -8.13 6.78 13.21
N SER A 343 -8.43 7.02 11.92
CA SER A 343 -8.48 5.97 10.93
C SER A 343 -7.09 5.36 10.67
N LEU A 344 -6.04 6.19 10.72
CA LEU A 344 -4.67 5.72 10.64
C LEU A 344 -4.31 4.81 11.83
N ALA A 345 -4.72 5.18 13.06
CA ALA A 345 -4.52 4.35 14.25
C ALA A 345 -5.22 2.99 14.12
N THR A 346 -6.47 2.97 13.64
CA THR A 346 -7.22 1.74 13.36
C THR A 346 -6.47 0.87 12.34
N TYR A 347 -5.94 1.48 11.27
CA TYR A 347 -5.17 0.78 10.24
C TYR A 347 -3.92 0.13 10.80
N ILE A 348 -3.09 0.87 11.54
CA ILE A 348 -1.88 0.34 12.18
C ILE A 348 -2.22 -0.79 13.14
N LYS A 349 -3.25 -0.59 13.97
CA LYS A 349 -3.70 -1.58 14.94
C LYS A 349 -4.14 -2.88 14.27
N ALA A 350 -4.86 -2.83 13.16
CA ALA A 350 -5.32 -4.01 12.44
C ALA A 350 -4.15 -4.88 11.95
N PHE A 351 -3.06 -4.28 11.46
CA PHE A 351 -1.83 -5.00 11.10
C PHE A 351 -1.08 -5.54 12.32
N ALA A 352 -1.07 -4.79 13.44
CA ALA A 352 -0.42 -5.20 14.67
C ALA A 352 -1.15 -6.36 15.38
N ASP A 353 -2.47 -6.38 15.31
CA ASP A 353 -3.29 -7.43 15.90
C ASP A 353 -3.31 -8.72 15.08
N GLN A 354 -3.06 -8.66 13.77
CA GLN A 354 -3.00 -9.82 12.90
C GLN A 354 -1.72 -10.63 13.17
N LYS A 355 -1.89 -11.83 13.70
CA LYS A 355 -0.77 -12.74 14.00
C LYS A 355 -0.11 -13.27 12.73
N GLU A 356 1.22 -13.28 12.72
CA GLU A 356 2.03 -13.90 11.69
C GLU A 356 3.31 -14.48 12.33
N GLY A 357 3.43 -15.80 12.33
CA GLY A 357 4.50 -16.49 13.10
C GLY A 357 4.41 -16.17 14.60
N ASP A 358 5.53 -15.92 15.23
CA ASP A 358 5.62 -15.54 16.65
C ASP A 358 5.34 -14.03 16.88
N GLY A 359 5.22 -13.27 15.81
CA GLY A 359 4.96 -11.84 15.83
C GLY A 359 3.59 -11.45 15.27
N SER A 360 3.58 -10.35 14.55
CA SER A 360 2.42 -9.80 13.87
C SER A 360 2.73 -9.54 12.40
N LEU A 361 1.68 -9.40 11.59
CA LEU A 361 1.81 -9.01 10.20
C LEU A 361 2.57 -7.67 10.06
N LEU A 362 2.44 -6.78 11.04
CA LEU A 362 3.13 -5.48 11.07
C LEU A 362 4.66 -5.62 11.11
N ASP A 363 5.19 -6.71 11.68
CA ASP A 363 6.64 -6.93 11.72
C ASP A 363 7.22 -7.20 10.31
N ASN A 364 6.41 -7.73 9.40
CA ASN A 364 6.80 -8.10 8.03
C ASN A 364 6.26 -7.17 6.94
N VAL A 365 5.68 -6.05 7.30
CA VAL A 365 5.30 -4.99 6.34
C VAL A 365 6.16 -3.74 6.53
N PHE A 366 6.22 -2.91 5.50
CA PHE A 366 6.67 -1.53 5.55
C PHE A 366 5.66 -0.65 4.85
N ILE A 367 5.05 0.28 5.57
CA ILE A 367 4.02 1.17 5.04
C ILE A 367 4.52 2.61 5.11
N MET A 368 4.55 3.27 3.96
CA MET A 368 4.81 4.70 3.82
C MET A 368 3.49 5.44 3.77
N ALA A 369 3.27 6.38 4.70
CA ALA A 369 2.11 7.25 4.68
C ALA A 369 2.49 8.70 4.45
N ASN A 370 1.74 9.38 3.60
CA ASN A 370 1.98 10.79 3.28
C ASN A 370 0.69 11.51 2.92
N SER A 371 0.73 12.83 3.03
CA SER A 371 -0.29 13.73 2.54
C SER A 371 0.17 14.45 1.26
N ASP A 372 -0.68 15.32 0.72
CA ASP A 372 -0.41 16.18 -0.43
C ASP A 372 0.27 17.51 -0.06
N HIS A 373 0.20 17.91 1.22
CA HIS A 373 0.76 19.17 1.72
C HIS A 373 1.38 19.02 3.10
N GLY A 374 2.25 19.99 3.47
CA GLY A 374 2.63 20.25 4.84
C GLY A 374 1.54 21.07 5.57
N TYR A 375 1.05 22.14 4.94
CA TYR A 375 -0.03 22.99 5.45
C TYR A 375 -1.01 23.37 4.34
N ALA A 376 -2.23 22.87 4.40
CA ALA A 376 -3.21 22.97 3.33
C ALA A 376 -3.69 24.39 3.03
N ARG A 377 -3.82 25.25 4.03
CA ARG A 377 -4.34 26.62 3.86
C ARG A 377 -3.66 27.40 2.74
N ILE A 378 -2.36 27.19 2.57
CA ILE A 378 -1.52 27.86 1.58
C ILE A 378 -0.89 26.88 0.58
N HIS A 379 -1.36 25.63 0.57
CA HIS A 379 -0.82 24.56 -0.26
C HIS A 379 0.71 24.39 -0.13
N SER A 380 1.25 24.54 1.10
CA SER A 380 2.69 24.43 1.34
C SER A 380 3.21 23.03 1.00
N LEU A 381 4.29 22.99 0.25
CA LEU A 381 5.07 21.78 -0.05
C LEU A 381 6.29 21.64 0.86
N ASP A 382 6.51 22.61 1.75
CA ASP A 382 7.49 22.56 2.81
C ASP A 382 6.87 21.97 4.08
N GLY A 383 7.68 21.29 4.86
CA GLY A 383 7.22 20.67 6.11
C GLY A 383 6.21 19.55 5.87
N MET A 384 6.35 18.82 4.76
CA MET A 384 5.53 17.64 4.48
C MET A 384 5.58 16.66 5.64
N ALA A 385 4.39 16.28 6.10
CA ALA A 385 4.22 15.30 7.15
C ALA A 385 4.15 13.90 6.53
N MET A 386 4.97 12.99 7.07
CA MET A 386 4.98 11.59 6.65
C MET A 386 5.05 10.68 7.87
N PHE A 387 4.55 9.45 7.71
CA PHE A 387 4.72 8.40 8.69
C PHE A 387 5.26 7.14 8.01
N THR A 388 5.92 6.29 8.80
CA THR A 388 6.18 4.91 8.39
C THR A 388 5.73 3.96 9.50
N PHE A 389 5.20 2.80 9.12
CA PHE A 389 4.85 1.76 10.08
C PHE A 389 5.38 0.42 9.63
N GLY A 390 5.60 -0.46 10.62
CA GLY A 390 6.12 -1.79 10.38
C GLY A 390 7.63 -1.83 10.31
N LYS A 391 8.17 -3.05 10.40
CA LYS A 391 9.61 -3.29 10.59
C LYS A 391 10.29 -3.91 9.38
N ALA A 392 9.54 -4.17 8.29
CA ALA A 392 10.10 -4.79 7.07
C ALA A 392 10.93 -6.05 7.34
N GLY A 393 10.47 -6.94 8.21
CA GLY A 393 11.24 -8.13 8.60
C GLY A 393 12.47 -7.82 9.46
N GLY A 394 12.44 -6.73 10.22
CA GLY A 394 13.53 -6.30 11.11
C GLY A 394 14.54 -5.33 10.48
N LYS A 395 14.33 -4.89 9.25
CA LYS A 395 15.22 -3.94 8.55
C LYS A 395 15.00 -2.48 8.98
N VAL A 396 13.84 -2.17 9.58
CA VAL A 396 13.41 -0.81 9.90
C VAL A 396 13.07 -0.69 11.38
N LYS A 397 13.55 0.39 11.99
CA LYS A 397 13.19 0.81 13.36
C LYS A 397 11.80 1.42 13.37
N SER A 398 11.17 1.44 14.55
CA SER A 398 9.89 2.12 14.78
C SER A 398 9.89 2.85 16.12
N GLY A 399 8.95 3.78 16.31
CA GLY A 399 8.84 4.59 17.52
C GLY A 399 9.76 5.83 17.53
N LEU A 400 10.09 6.37 16.36
CA LEU A 400 11.01 7.52 16.22
C LEU A 400 10.29 8.75 15.66
N HIS A 401 10.73 9.93 16.07
CA HIS A 401 10.52 11.17 15.35
C HIS A 401 11.80 11.58 14.63
N ILE A 402 11.72 11.81 13.33
CA ILE A 402 12.83 12.15 12.44
C ILE A 402 12.55 13.51 11.81
N ASP A 403 13.43 14.47 12.01
CA ASP A 403 13.41 15.76 11.33
C ASP A 403 14.23 15.67 10.04
N GLY A 404 13.59 15.90 8.91
CA GLY A 404 14.22 15.83 7.58
C GLY A 404 15.12 17.01 7.25
N GLY A 405 15.12 18.09 8.05
CA GLY A 405 15.97 19.27 7.83
C GLY A 405 15.72 19.97 6.49
N GLY A 406 14.49 19.90 5.95
CA GLY A 406 14.14 20.46 4.63
C GLY A 406 14.58 19.60 3.43
N THR A 407 15.09 18.39 3.64
CA THR A 407 15.49 17.51 2.52
C THR A 407 14.28 16.98 1.73
N ALA A 408 14.55 16.47 0.51
CA ALA A 408 13.49 16.02 -0.39
C ALA A 408 12.65 14.87 0.18
N VAL A 409 11.32 14.92 0.00
CA VAL A 409 10.38 13.84 0.37
C VAL A 409 10.74 12.51 -0.30
N THR A 410 11.40 12.57 -1.44
CA THR A 410 11.86 11.41 -2.22
C THR A 410 12.86 10.53 -1.46
N ARG A 411 13.53 11.03 -0.43
CA ARG A 411 14.39 10.21 0.44
C ARG A 411 13.63 9.04 1.06
N LEU A 412 12.37 9.27 1.48
CA LEU A 412 11.56 8.19 2.03
C LEU A 412 11.16 7.17 0.95
N GLY A 413 10.80 7.62 -0.26
CA GLY A 413 10.51 6.72 -1.38
C GLY A 413 11.73 5.89 -1.78
N TYR A 414 12.91 6.51 -1.85
CA TYR A 414 14.16 5.81 -2.11
C TYR A 414 14.48 4.77 -1.01
N THR A 415 14.34 5.16 0.26
CA THR A 415 14.48 4.25 1.40
C THR A 415 13.54 3.05 1.28
N SER A 416 12.27 3.30 0.90
CA SER A 416 11.27 2.25 0.70
C SER A 416 11.72 1.23 -0.35
N MET A 417 12.21 1.70 -1.49
CA MET A 417 12.73 0.82 -2.55
C MET A 417 13.93 0.00 -2.08
N ARG A 418 14.91 0.61 -1.39
CA ARG A 418 16.08 -0.07 -0.86
C ARG A 418 15.71 -1.14 0.17
N VAL A 419 14.81 -0.81 1.09
CA VAL A 419 14.29 -1.76 2.11
C VAL A 419 13.59 -2.95 1.45
N MET A 420 12.88 -2.72 0.33
CA MET A 420 12.22 -3.78 -0.46
C MET A 420 13.19 -4.54 -1.38
N GLY A 421 14.47 -4.23 -1.36
CA GLY A 421 15.50 -4.97 -2.08
C GLY A 421 15.69 -4.54 -3.54
N LEU A 422 15.24 -3.34 -3.91
CA LEU A 422 15.54 -2.78 -5.22
C LEU A 422 16.95 -2.18 -5.20
N ASP A 423 17.78 -2.61 -6.14
CA ASP A 423 19.13 -2.07 -6.31
C ASP A 423 19.10 -0.92 -7.32
N THR A 424 18.66 0.26 -6.85
CA THR A 424 18.67 1.49 -7.64
C THR A 424 19.71 2.47 -7.07
N PRO A 425 20.56 3.08 -7.92
CA PRO A 425 21.61 3.99 -7.45
C PRO A 425 21.04 5.32 -6.96
N GLN A 426 19.90 5.74 -7.48
CA GLN A 426 19.24 7.00 -7.12
C GLN A 426 17.76 6.95 -7.54
N TRP A 427 16.97 7.88 -7.00
CA TRP A 427 15.56 8.06 -7.37
C TRP A 427 15.18 9.54 -7.38
N GLY A 428 14.20 9.88 -8.24
CA GLY A 428 13.73 11.25 -8.45
C GLY A 428 14.50 11.98 -9.55
N THR A 429 14.09 13.22 -9.81
CA THR A 429 14.70 14.08 -10.83
C THR A 429 15.06 15.45 -10.25
N LYS A 430 16.04 16.14 -10.82
CA LYS A 430 16.49 17.49 -10.44
C LYS A 430 16.66 17.62 -8.92
N SER A 431 16.00 18.58 -8.25
CA SER A 431 16.09 18.81 -6.80
C SER A 431 15.45 17.70 -5.97
N ASN A 432 14.63 16.84 -6.57
CA ASN A 432 14.06 15.66 -5.95
C ASN A 432 14.94 14.41 -6.11
N THR A 433 16.08 14.50 -6.81
CA THR A 433 17.01 13.37 -6.94
C THR A 433 17.67 13.06 -5.59
N THR A 434 17.66 11.80 -5.21
CA THR A 434 18.31 11.31 -4.01
C THR A 434 18.97 9.96 -4.22
N SER A 435 20.14 9.78 -3.59
CA SER A 435 20.86 8.51 -3.43
C SER A 435 21.10 8.20 -1.95
N LYS A 436 20.43 8.92 -1.04
CA LYS A 436 20.57 8.77 0.40
C LYS A 436 19.26 8.33 1.02
N GLU A 437 19.32 7.24 1.76
CA GLU A 437 18.24 6.79 2.61
C GLU A 437 17.98 7.74 3.79
N VAL A 438 16.83 7.62 4.41
CA VAL A 438 16.57 8.12 5.77
C VAL A 438 17.23 7.12 6.73
N GLY A 439 18.54 7.32 6.97
CA GLY A 439 19.39 6.35 7.66
C GLY A 439 18.96 6.06 9.10
N GLU A 440 18.31 7.02 9.76
CA GLU A 440 17.75 6.87 11.10
C GLU A 440 16.70 5.76 11.20
N LEU A 441 15.98 5.50 10.08
CA LEU A 441 15.00 4.42 10.00
C LEU A 441 15.65 3.04 9.95
N LEU A 442 16.87 2.92 9.47
CA LEU A 442 17.49 1.62 9.21
C LEU A 442 18.12 1.03 10.48
N VAL A 443 18.04 -0.31 10.59
CA VAL A 443 18.66 -1.08 11.71
C VAL A 443 20.16 -1.23 11.52
#